data_847e4ef2087421e3e727282ebceab06f
#
_entry.id   847e4ef2087421e3e727282ebceab06f
#
_cell.length_a   1.000
_cell.length_b   1.000
_cell.length_c   1.000
_cell.angle_alpha   90.00
_cell.angle_beta   90.00
_cell.angle_gamma   90.00
#
_symmetry.space_group_name_H-M   'P 1'
#
loop_
_entity.id
_entity.type
_entity.pdbx_description
1 polymer ?
#
loop_
_entity_poly.entity_id
_entity_poly.type
_entity_poly.pdbx_seq_one_letter_code
_entity_poly.pdbx_strand_id
1 'polypeptide(L)'
;ELHEDPRRQRQMCIRDSMPEFEQAIGFPSESDNLHRFPLKQWMGMHFTAVEGEPDAPWEMLEERLGFLNPESFSHDPARNRDHRIEANWLLYVDNYLEGFHIPYVHPELNQALDHASYTTETFDGGVLQIGKAVEGDVAFDLPEGHPDEGEDVAAYYLWLFPNMMFNFYPWGLSVNIVIPVSPTQCRVLYRGYVKDGNLAGQGAGSVLDTVEDQDQWVVEAVQRGMGSRAYDRGRYSPTREQGVHHFHRMLSRLHP
;
A
#
# COMPACT_ATOMS: atom_id res chain seq x y z
N GLU A 1 8.07 -21.10 26.35
CA GLU A 1 6.68 -21.33 25.83
C GLU A 1 6.60 -21.53 24.29
N LEU A 2 7.74 -21.61 23.58
CA LEU A 2 7.79 -21.90 22.13
C LEU A 2 7.86 -23.40 21.80
N HIS A 3 7.83 -24.27 22.81
CA HIS A 3 8.05 -25.70 22.64
C HIS A 3 6.81 -26.58 22.69
N GLU A 4 5.60 -26.02 22.81
CA GLU A 4 4.38 -26.79 23.08
C GLU A 4 3.56 -27.21 21.86
N ASP A 5 3.88 -26.76 20.63
CA ASP A 5 3.17 -27.21 19.42
C ASP A 5 4.00 -28.28 18.66
N PRO A 6 3.62 -29.56 18.73
CA PRO A 6 4.33 -30.62 18.00
C PRO A 6 4.36 -30.42 16.47
N ARG A 7 3.43 -29.64 15.92
CA ARG A 7 3.38 -29.32 14.51
C ARG A 7 4.44 -28.27 14.13
N ARG A 8 4.69 -27.27 14.99
CA ARG A 8 5.78 -26.30 14.79
C ARG A 8 7.14 -26.96 14.92
N GLN A 9 7.30 -27.88 15.85
CA GLN A 9 8.52 -28.66 16.00
C GLN A 9 8.82 -29.51 14.75
N ARG A 10 7.81 -30.18 14.18
CA ARG A 10 7.97 -30.94 12.93
C ARG A 10 8.42 -30.06 11.77
N GLN A 11 7.83 -28.87 11.61
CA GLN A 11 8.22 -27.94 10.53
C GLN A 11 9.64 -27.42 10.66
N MET A 12 10.12 -27.19 11.88
CA MET A 12 11.53 -26.78 12.11
C MET A 12 12.52 -27.92 11.88
N CYS A 13 12.12 -29.17 12.15
CA CYS A 13 13.00 -30.35 12.03
C CYS A 13 13.16 -30.85 10.59
N ILE A 14 12.18 -30.62 9.72
CA ILE A 14 12.18 -31.14 8.33
C ILE A 14 13.25 -30.50 7.44
N ARG A 15 13.72 -29.30 7.77
CA ARG A 15 14.67 -28.59 6.91
C ARG A 15 16.11 -29.14 6.99
N ASP A 16 16.64 -29.36 8.17
CA ASP A 16 18.08 -29.62 8.39
C ASP A 16 18.37 -30.97 9.08
N SER A 17 17.48 -31.39 9.96
CA SER A 17 17.56 -32.70 10.66
C SER A 17 16.20 -33.07 11.25
N MET A 18 15.95 -34.35 11.38
CA MET A 18 14.80 -34.89 12.07
C MET A 18 15.26 -35.90 13.10
N PRO A 19 15.05 -35.63 14.40
CA PRO A 19 15.44 -36.58 15.46
C PRO A 19 14.79 -37.95 15.24
N GLU A 20 15.57 -39.01 15.49
CA GLU A 20 15.13 -40.42 15.40
C GLU A 20 14.81 -40.91 13.96
N PHE A 21 15.27 -40.18 12.93
CA PHE A 21 15.11 -40.53 11.51
C PHE A 21 16.39 -41.12 10.89
N GLU A 22 17.42 -41.42 11.68
CA GLU A 22 18.71 -41.92 11.21
C GLU A 22 18.61 -43.26 10.47
N GLN A 23 17.53 -44.05 10.74
CA GLN A 23 17.27 -45.31 10.07
C GLN A 23 16.17 -45.25 9.01
N ALA A 24 15.62 -44.07 8.72
CA ALA A 24 14.61 -43.91 7.70
C ALA A 24 15.23 -44.11 6.30
N ILE A 25 14.67 -45.04 5.53
CA ILE A 25 15.16 -45.35 4.18
C ILE A 25 14.82 -44.18 3.25
N GLY A 26 15.85 -43.64 2.56
CA GLY A 26 15.67 -42.55 1.61
C GLY A 26 15.46 -41.16 2.23
N PHE A 27 15.70 -41.00 3.54
CA PHE A 27 15.65 -39.74 4.25
C PHE A 27 17.07 -39.37 4.76
N PRO A 28 17.50 -38.08 4.70
CA PRO A 28 16.81 -36.98 4.00
C PRO A 28 16.98 -37.06 2.48
N SER A 29 15.98 -36.60 1.75
CA SER A 29 16.00 -36.45 0.30
C SER A 29 15.62 -35.01 -0.08
N GLU A 30 15.83 -34.61 -1.33
CA GLU A 30 15.42 -33.28 -1.79
C GLU A 30 13.91 -33.03 -1.66
N SER A 31 13.09 -34.09 -1.77
CA SER A 31 11.64 -34.01 -1.59
C SER A 31 11.20 -33.75 -0.14
N ASP A 32 12.08 -33.94 0.83
CA ASP A 32 11.79 -33.67 2.25
C ASP A 32 12.06 -32.20 2.64
N ASN A 33 12.69 -31.43 1.75
CA ASN A 33 12.98 -30.04 1.99
C ASN A 33 11.71 -29.18 1.94
N LEU A 34 11.70 -28.12 2.72
CA LEU A 34 10.68 -27.07 2.61
C LEU A 34 10.77 -26.41 1.23
N HIS A 35 9.61 -26.10 0.66
CA HIS A 35 9.55 -25.31 -0.56
C HIS A 35 10.23 -23.95 -0.34
N ARG A 36 11.07 -23.59 -1.30
CA ARG A 36 11.69 -22.26 -1.34
C ARG A 36 10.83 -21.33 -2.16
N PHE A 37 10.55 -20.17 -1.59
CA PHE A 37 9.87 -19.09 -2.28
C PHE A 37 10.85 -17.98 -2.59
N PRO A 38 10.76 -17.34 -3.76
CA PRO A 38 11.59 -16.19 -4.09
C PRO A 38 11.28 -15.05 -3.13
N LEU A 39 12.30 -14.26 -2.81
CA LEU A 39 12.19 -13.15 -1.88
C LEU A 39 12.82 -11.91 -2.48
N LYS A 40 12.03 -10.84 -2.57
CA LYS A 40 12.48 -9.50 -2.94
C LYS A 40 12.39 -8.60 -1.73
N GLN A 41 13.44 -7.86 -1.44
CA GLN A 41 13.43 -6.82 -0.43
C GLN A 41 13.29 -5.45 -1.09
N TRP A 42 12.37 -4.63 -0.57
CA TRP A 42 12.19 -3.23 -0.96
C TRP A 42 11.64 -2.43 0.22
N MET A 43 12.17 -1.23 0.46
CA MET A 43 11.79 -0.33 1.57
C MET A 43 11.77 -1.03 2.95
N GLY A 44 12.75 -1.91 3.22
CA GLY A 44 12.82 -2.68 4.47
C GLY A 44 11.79 -3.80 4.61
N MET A 45 10.90 -3.97 3.65
CA MET A 45 9.87 -5.01 3.61
C MET A 45 10.29 -6.17 2.70
N HIS A 46 9.74 -7.36 2.99
CA HIS A 46 10.00 -8.56 2.22
C HIS A 46 8.75 -8.95 1.44
N PHE A 47 8.91 -9.11 0.13
CA PHE A 47 7.87 -9.54 -0.80
C PHE A 47 8.19 -10.94 -1.29
N THR A 48 7.17 -11.79 -1.37
CA THR A 48 7.30 -13.16 -1.88
C THR A 48 6.11 -13.50 -2.75
N ALA A 49 6.30 -14.45 -3.67
CA ALA A 49 5.24 -15.01 -4.50
C ALA A 49 5.14 -16.52 -4.28
N VAL A 50 3.92 -17.06 -4.37
CA VAL A 50 3.69 -18.52 -4.29
C VAL A 50 4.14 -19.20 -5.59
N GLU A 51 4.00 -18.52 -6.71
CA GLU A 51 4.44 -18.94 -8.04
C GLU A 51 5.20 -17.80 -8.71
N GLY A 52 6.31 -18.12 -9.38
CA GLY A 52 7.16 -17.12 -10.04
C GLY A 52 7.92 -16.22 -9.04
N GLU A 53 8.41 -15.11 -9.56
CA GLU A 53 9.08 -14.06 -8.75
C GLU A 53 8.05 -13.03 -8.28
N PRO A 54 8.29 -12.34 -7.15
CA PRO A 54 7.47 -11.20 -6.75
C PRO A 54 7.50 -10.14 -7.86
N ASP A 55 6.36 -9.98 -8.53
CA ASP A 55 6.23 -9.10 -9.69
C ASP A 55 5.74 -7.71 -9.25
N ALA A 56 6.62 -6.73 -9.46
CA ALA A 56 6.33 -5.31 -9.32
C ALA A 56 7.36 -4.52 -10.15
N PRO A 57 7.10 -3.29 -10.51
CA PRO A 57 8.01 -2.47 -11.33
C PRO A 57 9.19 -1.95 -10.50
N TRP A 58 10.01 -2.86 -9.97
CA TRP A 58 11.07 -2.55 -9.00
C TRP A 58 12.04 -1.48 -9.48
N GLU A 59 12.41 -1.48 -10.78
CA GLU A 59 13.32 -0.47 -11.34
C GLU A 59 12.72 0.93 -11.28
N MET A 60 11.45 1.08 -11.66
CA MET A 60 10.74 2.36 -11.60
C MET A 60 10.54 2.81 -10.14
N LEU A 61 10.22 1.89 -9.23
CA LEU A 61 10.09 2.20 -7.81
C LEU A 61 11.42 2.67 -7.21
N GLU A 62 12.53 2.08 -7.62
CA GLU A 62 13.86 2.50 -7.18
C GLU A 62 14.24 3.87 -7.75
N GLU A 63 13.93 4.13 -9.02
CA GLU A 63 14.14 5.44 -9.65
C GLU A 63 13.36 6.56 -8.96
N ARG A 64 12.08 6.30 -8.61
CA ARG A 64 11.19 7.31 -8.04
C ARG A 64 11.31 7.45 -6.52
N LEU A 65 11.60 6.37 -5.80
CA LEU A 65 11.53 6.32 -4.34
C LEU A 65 12.84 5.84 -3.69
N GLY A 66 13.85 5.45 -4.48
CA GLY A 66 15.13 4.97 -3.98
C GLY A 66 15.95 6.01 -3.21
N PHE A 67 15.66 7.31 -3.39
CA PHE A 67 16.27 8.37 -2.58
C PHE A 67 15.80 8.32 -1.10
N LEU A 68 14.70 7.67 -0.84
CA LEU A 68 14.20 7.43 0.50
C LEU A 68 14.97 6.26 1.11
N ASN A 69 15.98 6.54 1.95
CA ASN A 69 16.72 5.49 2.63
C ASN A 69 15.82 4.71 3.61
N PRO A 70 15.54 3.42 3.39
CA PRO A 70 14.68 2.62 4.26
C PRO A 70 15.14 2.56 5.71
N GLU A 71 16.46 2.60 5.95
CA GLU A 71 17.05 2.54 7.28
C GLU A 71 16.75 3.81 8.12
N SER A 72 16.34 4.90 7.46
CA SER A 72 15.97 6.13 8.15
C SER A 72 14.54 6.09 8.73
N PHE A 73 13.73 5.10 8.37
CA PHE A 73 12.36 4.96 8.85
C PHE A 73 12.29 4.08 10.09
N SER A 74 11.72 4.60 11.17
CA SER A 74 11.49 3.85 12.41
C SER A 74 9.99 3.59 12.59
N HIS A 75 9.63 2.31 12.78
CA HIS A 75 8.24 1.95 13.06
C HIS A 75 7.73 2.63 14.33
N ASP A 76 6.60 3.32 14.22
CA ASP A 76 5.91 3.96 15.33
C ASP A 76 4.57 3.27 15.62
N PRO A 77 4.50 2.36 16.62
CA PRO A 77 3.28 1.66 16.97
C PRO A 77 2.12 2.57 17.39
N ALA A 78 2.40 3.80 17.86
CA ALA A 78 1.36 4.75 18.23
C ALA A 78 0.55 5.26 17.03
N ARG A 79 1.12 5.15 15.84
CA ARG A 79 0.47 5.49 14.56
C ARG A 79 -0.21 4.30 13.88
N ASN A 80 -0.17 3.13 14.47
CA ASN A 80 -0.87 1.98 13.91
C ASN A 80 -2.38 2.08 14.17
N ARG A 81 -3.15 1.75 13.14
CA ARG A 81 -4.61 1.62 13.21
C ARG A 81 -5.03 0.30 12.56
N ASP A 82 -6.21 -0.16 12.91
CA ASP A 82 -6.86 -1.35 12.36
C ASP A 82 -8.37 -1.05 12.28
N HIS A 83 -8.79 -0.60 11.12
CA HIS A 83 -10.17 -0.19 10.89
C HIS A 83 -10.94 -1.31 10.19
N ARG A 84 -12.12 -1.62 10.71
CA ARG A 84 -13.11 -2.47 10.04
C ARG A 84 -14.10 -1.57 9.33
N ILE A 85 -14.21 -1.75 8.03
CA ILE A 85 -14.98 -0.90 7.13
C ILE A 85 -16.13 -1.71 6.54
N GLU A 86 -17.34 -1.18 6.62
CA GLU A 86 -18.58 -1.80 6.11
C GLU A 86 -18.71 -1.52 4.59
N ALA A 87 -17.66 -1.88 3.84
CA ALA A 87 -17.60 -1.76 2.39
C ALA A 87 -16.72 -2.84 1.78
N ASN A 88 -16.98 -3.13 0.50
CA ASN A 88 -16.11 -3.99 -0.29
C ASN A 88 -14.71 -3.36 -0.40
N TRP A 89 -13.68 -4.19 -0.32
CA TRP A 89 -12.29 -3.75 -0.38
C TRP A 89 -11.95 -3.01 -1.68
N LEU A 90 -12.62 -3.34 -2.80
CA LEU A 90 -12.44 -2.67 -4.09
C LEU A 90 -12.79 -1.19 -4.01
N LEU A 91 -13.87 -0.84 -3.29
CA LEU A 91 -14.28 0.55 -3.13
C LEU A 91 -13.25 1.37 -2.33
N TYR A 92 -12.57 0.74 -1.39
CA TYR A 92 -11.49 1.40 -0.65
C TYR A 92 -10.26 1.64 -1.55
N VAL A 93 -9.95 0.66 -2.40
CA VAL A 93 -8.89 0.82 -3.41
C VAL A 93 -9.27 1.88 -4.44
N ASP A 94 -10.52 1.89 -4.93
CA ASP A 94 -11.01 2.92 -5.85
C ASP A 94 -10.85 4.32 -5.27
N ASN A 95 -11.25 4.53 -4.01
CA ASN A 95 -11.12 5.80 -3.31
C ASN A 95 -9.66 6.27 -3.22
N TYR A 96 -8.73 5.35 -2.97
CA TYR A 96 -7.30 5.67 -2.90
C TYR A 96 -6.69 6.04 -4.27
N LEU A 97 -7.19 5.43 -5.35
CA LEU A 97 -6.58 5.52 -6.69
C LEU A 97 -6.94 6.79 -7.48
N GLU A 98 -7.62 7.73 -6.85
CA GLU A 98 -7.97 8.99 -7.45
C GLU A 98 -7.87 10.14 -6.42
N GLY A 99 -7.39 11.28 -6.86
CA GLY A 99 -7.38 12.50 -6.02
C GLY A 99 -8.61 13.38 -6.24
N PHE A 100 -9.62 12.86 -6.95
CA PHE A 100 -10.78 13.65 -7.37
C PHE A 100 -11.68 14.06 -6.19
N HIS A 101 -11.78 13.22 -5.17
CA HIS A 101 -12.56 13.47 -3.95
C HIS A 101 -11.89 14.46 -2.99
N ILE A 102 -10.55 14.63 -3.05
CA ILE A 102 -9.78 15.43 -2.07
C ILE A 102 -10.39 16.81 -1.82
N PRO A 103 -10.72 17.64 -2.82
CA PRO A 103 -11.28 18.96 -2.59
C PRO A 103 -12.66 18.97 -1.92
N TYR A 104 -13.37 17.85 -1.95
CA TYR A 104 -14.76 17.75 -1.47
C TYR A 104 -14.86 17.01 -0.13
N VAL A 105 -13.94 16.11 0.15
CA VAL A 105 -13.97 15.22 1.32
C VAL A 105 -12.92 15.63 2.36
N HIS A 106 -11.74 16.10 1.92
CA HIS A 106 -10.59 16.39 2.78
C HIS A 106 -10.18 17.87 2.75
N PRO A 107 -10.93 18.78 3.37
CA PRO A 107 -10.64 20.22 3.27
C PRO A 107 -9.27 20.60 3.84
N GLU A 108 -8.79 19.91 4.89
CA GLU A 108 -7.48 20.14 5.49
C GLU A 108 -6.35 19.66 4.56
N LEU A 109 -6.48 18.48 3.98
CA LEU A 109 -5.50 17.94 3.02
C LEU A 109 -5.45 18.80 1.76
N ASN A 110 -6.61 19.27 1.28
CA ASN A 110 -6.70 20.15 0.11
C ASN A 110 -6.05 21.53 0.34
N GLN A 111 -5.85 21.96 1.58
CA GLN A 111 -5.11 23.19 1.88
C GLN A 111 -3.60 23.01 1.74
N ALA A 112 -3.08 21.79 1.93
CA ALA A 112 -1.66 21.47 1.82
C ALA A 112 -1.22 21.01 0.41
N LEU A 113 -2.18 20.59 -0.44
CA LEU A 113 -1.91 20.08 -1.77
C LEU A 113 -2.40 21.04 -2.85
N ASP A 114 -1.55 21.30 -3.84
CA ASP A 114 -1.98 21.93 -5.10
C ASP A 114 -2.70 20.87 -5.97
N HIS A 115 -4.01 20.80 -5.82
CA HIS A 115 -4.84 19.86 -6.56
C HIS A 115 -4.78 20.05 -8.10
N ALA A 116 -4.43 21.23 -8.60
CA ALA A 116 -4.34 21.47 -10.05
C ALA A 116 -3.14 20.76 -10.66
N SER A 117 -2.05 20.62 -9.90
CA SER A 117 -0.81 19.97 -10.31
C SER A 117 -0.70 18.49 -9.86
N TYR A 118 -1.76 17.95 -9.23
CA TYR A 118 -1.82 16.53 -8.83
C TYR A 118 -1.78 15.62 -10.06
N THR A 119 -0.84 14.69 -10.09
CA THR A 119 -0.63 13.78 -11.23
C THR A 119 -0.79 12.32 -10.84
N THR A 120 -1.17 11.49 -11.83
CA THR A 120 -1.35 10.04 -11.67
C THR A 120 -0.64 9.32 -12.81
N GLU A 121 0.29 8.45 -12.45
CA GLU A 121 1.02 7.57 -13.35
C GLU A 121 0.56 6.12 -13.14
N THR A 122 0.28 5.41 -14.24
CA THR A 122 -0.13 4.00 -14.20
C THR A 122 0.96 3.13 -14.83
N PHE A 123 1.25 2.01 -14.20
CA PHE A 123 2.24 1.03 -14.68
C PHE A 123 1.75 -0.39 -14.38
N ASP A 124 2.39 -1.38 -14.97
CA ASP A 124 1.99 -2.76 -14.71
C ASP A 124 2.24 -3.12 -13.24
N GLY A 125 1.20 -3.56 -12.56
CA GLY A 125 1.23 -3.89 -11.14
C GLY A 125 0.97 -2.72 -10.18
N GLY A 126 0.73 -1.46 -10.65
CA GLY A 126 0.49 -0.38 -9.70
C GLY A 126 0.11 0.99 -10.28
N VAL A 127 0.01 1.94 -9.37
CA VAL A 127 -0.28 3.37 -9.65
C VAL A 127 0.55 4.22 -8.71
N LEU A 128 1.18 5.26 -9.23
CA LEU A 128 1.84 6.30 -8.46
C LEU A 128 1.11 7.62 -8.65
N GLN A 129 0.67 8.22 -7.56
CA GLN A 129 0.09 9.55 -7.55
C GLN A 129 1.07 10.50 -6.86
N ILE A 130 1.21 11.70 -7.40
CA ILE A 130 2.17 12.70 -6.95
C ILE A 130 1.40 13.94 -6.55
N GLY A 131 1.42 14.26 -5.27
CA GLY A 131 0.84 15.47 -4.71
C GLY A 131 1.91 16.54 -4.55
N LYS A 132 1.72 17.71 -5.16
CA LYS A 132 2.61 18.85 -4.97
C LYS A 132 2.13 19.72 -3.82
N ALA A 133 3.08 20.30 -3.09
CA ALA A 133 2.80 21.24 -2.02
C ALA A 133 2.25 22.57 -2.58
N VAL A 134 1.41 23.22 -1.79
CA VAL A 134 1.15 24.66 -2.02
C VAL A 134 2.41 25.45 -1.70
N GLU A 135 2.55 26.63 -2.29
CA GLU A 135 3.74 27.50 -2.11
C GLU A 135 4.08 27.71 -0.64
N GLY A 136 5.31 27.34 -0.26
CA GLY A 136 5.85 27.51 1.10
C GLY A 136 5.48 26.42 2.11
N ASP A 137 4.77 25.37 1.71
CA ASP A 137 4.50 24.21 2.56
C ASP A 137 5.60 23.14 2.45
N VAL A 138 5.53 22.10 3.27
CA VAL A 138 6.56 21.07 3.38
C VAL A 138 6.57 20.18 2.15
N ALA A 139 7.74 20.08 1.51
CA ALA A 139 8.02 19.23 0.35
C ALA A 139 9.27 18.38 0.57
N PHE A 140 9.45 17.35 -0.27
CA PHE A 140 10.68 16.56 -0.30
C PHE A 140 11.86 17.38 -0.81
N ASP A 141 13.03 17.18 -0.20
CA ASP A 141 14.31 17.59 -0.77
C ASP A 141 14.77 16.50 -1.74
N LEU A 142 14.46 16.71 -3.03
CA LEU A 142 14.73 15.75 -4.09
C LEU A 142 16.18 15.88 -4.57
N PRO A 143 16.89 14.75 -4.77
CA PRO A 143 18.29 14.79 -5.23
C PRO A 143 18.41 15.23 -6.69
N GLU A 144 19.59 15.73 -7.05
CA GLU A 144 19.95 16.04 -8.45
C GLU A 144 19.77 14.80 -9.35
N GLY A 145 19.13 14.99 -10.49
CA GLY A 145 18.81 13.92 -11.44
C GLY A 145 17.55 13.11 -11.12
N HIS A 146 16.83 13.45 -10.04
CA HIS A 146 15.55 12.82 -9.76
C HIS A 146 14.51 13.18 -10.83
N PRO A 147 13.61 12.25 -11.27
CA PRO A 147 12.57 12.56 -12.28
C PRO A 147 11.70 13.77 -11.95
N ASP A 148 11.47 14.05 -10.68
CA ASP A 148 10.70 15.19 -10.19
C ASP A 148 11.60 16.32 -9.64
N GLU A 149 12.88 16.39 -10.04
CA GLU A 149 13.78 17.45 -9.61
C GLU A 149 13.22 18.83 -9.94
N GLY A 150 13.25 19.73 -8.95
CA GLY A 150 12.73 21.09 -9.09
C GLY A 150 11.23 21.23 -8.86
N GLU A 151 10.53 20.13 -8.53
CA GLU A 151 9.13 20.13 -8.16
C GLU A 151 8.97 20.08 -6.64
N ASP A 152 8.01 20.84 -6.09
CA ASP A 152 7.69 20.84 -4.66
C ASP A 152 6.78 19.65 -4.32
N VAL A 153 7.33 18.44 -4.33
CA VAL A 153 6.55 17.22 -4.05
C VAL A 153 6.27 17.11 -2.56
N ALA A 154 4.98 17.19 -2.16
CA ALA A 154 4.52 17.02 -0.78
C ALA A 154 4.34 15.56 -0.40
N ALA A 155 3.91 14.72 -1.34
CA ALA A 155 3.64 13.31 -1.09
C ALA A 155 3.72 12.46 -2.36
N TYR A 156 4.17 11.22 -2.17
CA TYR A 156 4.03 10.14 -3.14
C TYR A 156 3.03 9.11 -2.58
N TYR A 157 1.97 8.84 -3.35
CA TYR A 157 0.95 7.85 -3.02
C TYR A 157 1.07 6.68 -3.99
N LEU A 158 1.75 5.63 -3.54
CA LEU A 158 1.99 4.43 -4.33
C LEU A 158 0.97 3.35 -3.95
N TRP A 159 0.28 2.82 -4.94
CA TRP A 159 -0.47 1.59 -4.79
C TRP A 159 0.19 0.46 -5.57
N LEU A 160 0.38 -0.68 -4.90
CA LEU A 160 0.82 -1.93 -5.51
C LEU A 160 -0.32 -2.95 -5.47
N PHE A 161 -0.58 -3.56 -6.61
CA PHE A 161 -1.60 -4.60 -6.74
C PHE A 161 -1.31 -5.78 -5.81
N PRO A 162 -2.30 -6.37 -5.14
CA PRO A 162 -3.73 -6.02 -5.26
C PRO A 162 -4.19 -4.95 -4.23
N ASN A 163 -3.50 -4.75 -3.11
CA ASN A 163 -4.11 -4.14 -1.94
C ASN A 163 -3.13 -3.39 -1.01
N MET A 164 -1.93 -3.09 -1.46
CA MET A 164 -0.94 -2.35 -0.66
C MET A 164 -0.84 -0.89 -1.12
N MET A 165 -0.88 0.02 -0.17
CA MET A 165 -0.79 1.45 -0.36
C MET A 165 0.34 2.01 0.50
N PHE A 166 1.17 2.88 -0.09
CA PHE A 166 2.31 3.49 0.57
C PHE A 166 2.19 5.00 0.41
N ASN A 167 2.01 5.70 1.52
CA ASN A 167 1.90 7.14 1.56
C ASN A 167 3.20 7.71 2.10
N PHE A 168 4.08 8.16 1.20
CA PHE A 168 5.35 8.76 1.57
C PHE A 168 5.20 10.25 1.74
N TYR A 169 5.71 10.75 2.87
CA TYR A 169 5.76 12.16 3.22
C TYR A 169 7.17 12.53 3.67
N PRO A 170 7.56 13.80 3.65
CA PRO A 170 8.86 14.25 4.18
C PRO A 170 9.13 13.79 5.62
N TRP A 171 8.10 13.68 6.45
CA TRP A 171 8.21 13.21 7.83
C TRP A 171 8.28 11.68 7.98
N GLY A 172 7.79 10.90 7.00
CA GLY A 172 7.70 9.45 7.16
C GLY A 172 6.85 8.73 6.13
N LEU A 173 6.33 7.57 6.54
CA LEU A 173 5.58 6.65 5.68
C LEU A 173 4.37 6.10 6.44
N SER A 174 3.19 6.11 5.82
CA SER A 174 2.06 5.27 6.22
C SER A 174 1.87 4.15 5.19
N VAL A 175 1.88 2.90 5.66
CA VAL A 175 1.55 1.73 4.83
C VAL A 175 0.15 1.27 5.17
N ASN A 176 -0.73 1.21 4.17
CA ASN A 176 -2.10 0.74 4.35
C ASN A 176 -2.27 -0.59 3.60
N ILE A 177 -2.78 -1.59 4.30
CA ILE A 177 -3.04 -2.92 3.72
C ILE A 177 -4.52 -3.19 3.80
N VAL A 178 -5.17 -3.30 2.64
CA VAL A 178 -6.63 -3.52 2.54
C VAL A 178 -6.91 -5.02 2.47
N ILE A 179 -7.52 -5.58 3.50
CA ILE A 179 -7.78 -7.01 3.62
C ILE A 179 -9.27 -7.28 3.35
N PRO A 180 -9.61 -8.03 2.29
CA PRO A 180 -10.98 -8.48 2.05
C PRO A 180 -11.49 -9.34 3.21
N VAL A 181 -12.69 -9.10 3.68
CA VAL A 181 -13.36 -9.91 4.71
C VAL A 181 -14.61 -10.59 4.14
N SER A 182 -15.43 -9.83 3.41
CA SER A 182 -16.63 -10.30 2.73
C SER A 182 -16.93 -9.39 1.52
N PRO A 183 -17.97 -9.71 0.71
CA PRO A 183 -18.39 -8.80 -0.36
C PRO A 183 -18.78 -7.38 0.08
N THR A 184 -19.03 -7.16 1.37
CA THR A 184 -19.46 -5.88 1.92
C THR A 184 -18.65 -5.44 3.13
N GLN A 185 -17.52 -6.06 3.40
CA GLN A 185 -16.63 -5.70 4.50
C GLN A 185 -15.16 -5.90 4.13
N CYS A 186 -14.33 -4.96 4.57
CA CYS A 186 -12.87 -5.10 4.57
C CYS A 186 -12.27 -4.64 5.90
N ARG A 187 -10.98 -4.91 6.08
CA ARG A 187 -10.14 -4.33 7.14
C ARG A 187 -9.03 -3.54 6.48
N VAL A 188 -8.71 -2.38 7.02
CA VAL A 188 -7.55 -1.61 6.60
C VAL A 188 -6.57 -1.52 7.77
N LEU A 189 -5.38 -2.06 7.55
CA LEU A 189 -4.28 -2.01 8.51
C LEU A 189 -3.38 -0.85 8.14
N TYR A 190 -3.25 0.13 9.03
CA TYR A 190 -2.32 1.24 8.90
C TYR A 190 -1.07 0.97 9.73
N ARG A 191 0.09 1.18 9.15
CA ARG A 191 1.39 1.01 9.80
C ARG A 191 2.23 2.25 9.57
N GLY A 192 2.49 2.98 10.65
CA GLY A 192 3.23 4.23 10.60
C GLY A 192 4.73 4.06 10.83
N TYR A 193 5.52 4.76 10.02
CA TYR A 193 6.97 4.82 10.15
C TYR A 193 7.41 6.28 10.12
N VAL A 194 8.23 6.68 11.07
CA VAL A 194 8.71 8.06 11.18
C VAL A 194 10.15 8.14 10.72
N LYS A 195 10.46 9.12 9.87
CA LYS A 195 11.80 9.48 9.42
C LYS A 195 12.28 10.75 10.14
N ASP A 196 11.45 11.80 10.16
CA ASP A 196 11.73 13.04 10.86
C ASP A 196 10.52 13.47 11.71
N GLY A 197 10.62 13.26 13.01
CA GLY A 197 9.56 13.61 13.95
C GLY A 197 9.27 15.12 14.05
N ASN A 198 10.21 15.98 13.64
CA ASN A 198 10.00 17.44 13.68
C ASN A 198 9.03 17.88 12.55
N LEU A 199 8.96 17.13 11.46
CA LEU A 199 8.05 17.38 10.35
C LEU A 199 6.69 16.69 10.52
N ALA A 200 6.56 15.77 11.48
CA ALA A 200 5.31 15.11 11.77
C ALA A 200 4.26 16.13 12.26
N GLY A 201 3.10 16.13 11.61
CA GLY A 201 2.06 17.13 11.88
C GLY A 201 2.18 18.40 11.03
N GLN A 202 3.01 18.39 9.99
CA GLN A 202 3.13 19.48 9.01
C GLN A 202 2.84 18.95 7.59
N GLY A 203 2.36 19.84 6.71
CA GLY A 203 2.09 19.54 5.31
C GLY A 203 1.00 18.51 5.08
N ALA A 204 1.05 17.85 3.94
CA ALA A 204 0.01 16.94 3.46
C ALA A 204 -0.27 15.73 4.39
N GLY A 205 0.71 15.31 5.17
CA GLY A 205 0.58 14.19 6.11
C GLY A 205 0.22 14.60 7.55
N SER A 206 -0.18 15.86 7.80
CA SER A 206 -0.40 16.37 9.16
C SER A 206 -1.66 15.85 9.85
N VAL A 207 -2.68 15.50 9.09
CA VAL A 207 -4.05 15.17 9.57
C VAL A 207 -4.50 13.77 9.15
N LEU A 208 -3.57 12.80 9.11
CA LEU A 208 -3.87 11.45 8.59
C LEU A 208 -5.06 10.79 9.26
N ASP A 209 -5.15 10.80 10.59
CA ASP A 209 -6.26 10.17 11.32
C ASP A 209 -7.62 10.74 10.85
N THR A 210 -7.70 12.05 10.62
CA THR A 210 -8.93 12.71 10.11
C THR A 210 -9.23 12.29 8.67
N VAL A 211 -8.22 12.23 7.81
CA VAL A 211 -8.36 11.80 6.41
C VAL A 211 -8.84 10.36 6.35
N GLU A 212 -8.24 9.46 7.14
CA GLU A 212 -8.60 8.04 7.22
C GLU A 212 -10.06 7.83 7.67
N ASP A 213 -10.53 8.60 8.66
CA ASP A 213 -11.94 8.56 9.13
C ASP A 213 -12.91 9.08 8.04
N GLN A 214 -12.53 10.13 7.30
CA GLN A 214 -13.32 10.68 6.20
C GLN A 214 -13.41 9.70 5.03
N ASP A 215 -12.29 9.05 4.67
CA ASP A 215 -12.26 7.99 3.65
C ASP A 215 -13.17 6.82 4.02
N GLN A 216 -13.09 6.35 5.27
CA GLN A 216 -13.98 5.30 5.74
C GLN A 216 -15.44 5.68 5.55
N TRP A 217 -15.83 6.89 6.00
CA TRP A 217 -17.20 7.37 5.90
C TRP A 217 -17.70 7.42 4.46
N VAL A 218 -16.90 7.97 3.52
CA VAL A 218 -17.31 8.11 2.11
C VAL A 218 -17.41 6.76 1.43
N VAL A 219 -16.46 5.86 1.65
CA VAL A 219 -16.45 4.51 1.08
C VAL A 219 -17.66 3.69 1.55
N GLU A 220 -18.02 3.76 2.83
CA GLU A 220 -19.23 3.12 3.36
C GLU A 220 -20.50 3.74 2.78
N ALA A 221 -20.53 5.05 2.54
CA ALA A 221 -21.65 5.72 1.88
C ALA A 221 -21.81 5.24 0.42
N VAL A 222 -20.69 5.10 -0.32
CA VAL A 222 -20.69 4.55 -1.68
C VAL A 222 -21.20 3.12 -1.68
N GLN A 223 -20.74 2.26 -0.76
CA GLN A 223 -21.24 0.87 -0.62
C GLN A 223 -22.76 0.82 -0.46
N ARG A 224 -23.30 1.68 0.39
CA ARG A 224 -24.79 1.79 0.54
C ARG A 224 -25.47 2.26 -0.74
N GLY A 225 -24.87 3.23 -1.43
CA GLY A 225 -25.39 3.78 -2.69
C GLY A 225 -25.43 2.76 -3.82
N MET A 226 -24.41 1.91 -3.93
CA MET A 226 -24.35 0.82 -4.93
C MET A 226 -25.49 -0.21 -4.76
N GLY A 227 -26.01 -0.39 -3.55
CA GLY A 227 -27.19 -1.22 -3.29
C GLY A 227 -28.53 -0.60 -3.72
N SER A 228 -28.53 0.63 -4.21
CA SER A 228 -29.74 1.33 -4.65
C SER A 228 -30.28 0.73 -5.95
N ARG A 229 -31.63 0.64 -6.04
CA ARG A 229 -32.30 0.24 -7.29
C ARG A 229 -32.10 1.24 -8.45
N ALA A 230 -31.71 2.47 -8.14
CA ALA A 230 -31.44 3.52 -9.12
C ALA A 230 -30.00 3.49 -9.64
N TYR A 231 -29.11 2.72 -9.02
CA TYR A 231 -27.73 2.56 -9.47
C TYR A 231 -27.66 1.47 -10.55
N ASP A 232 -27.15 1.84 -11.72
CA ASP A 232 -26.90 0.92 -12.84
C ASP A 232 -25.40 0.79 -13.10
N ARG A 233 -24.70 1.93 -13.27
CA ARG A 233 -23.28 1.97 -13.58
C ARG A 233 -22.68 3.34 -13.28
N GLY A 234 -21.38 3.35 -12.97
CA GLY A 234 -20.57 4.55 -12.92
C GLY A 234 -19.98 4.95 -14.28
N ARG A 235 -19.30 6.08 -14.30
CA ARG A 235 -18.45 6.54 -15.42
C ARG A 235 -17.18 7.09 -14.84
N TYR A 236 -16.06 6.82 -15.50
CA TYR A 236 -14.77 7.38 -15.10
C TYR A 236 -14.60 8.81 -15.61
N SER A 237 -14.00 9.64 -14.79
CA SER A 237 -13.39 10.89 -15.22
C SER A 237 -12.11 10.57 -16.00
N PRO A 238 -11.99 10.96 -17.28
CA PRO A 238 -10.80 10.63 -18.07
C PRO A 238 -9.52 11.29 -17.56
N THR A 239 -9.66 12.39 -16.81
CA THR A 239 -8.54 13.20 -16.32
C THR A 239 -8.22 12.99 -14.85
N ARG A 240 -9.11 12.33 -14.08
CA ARG A 240 -8.95 12.20 -12.62
C ARG A 240 -8.99 10.76 -12.11
N GLU A 241 -9.59 9.82 -12.87
CA GLU A 241 -9.79 8.44 -12.44
C GLU A 241 -9.03 7.42 -13.31
N GLN A 242 -7.86 7.82 -13.84
CA GLN A 242 -7.00 6.92 -14.63
C GLN A 242 -6.51 5.74 -13.78
N GLY A 243 -6.19 5.99 -12.51
CA GLY A 243 -5.77 4.95 -11.57
C GLY A 243 -6.87 3.92 -11.31
N VAL A 244 -8.09 4.37 -11.04
CA VAL A 244 -9.27 3.51 -10.86
C VAL A 244 -9.54 2.67 -12.10
N HIS A 245 -9.56 3.32 -13.29
CA HIS A 245 -9.75 2.60 -14.55
C HIS A 245 -8.65 1.56 -14.80
N HIS A 246 -7.39 1.88 -14.47
CA HIS A 246 -6.27 0.95 -14.58
C HIS A 246 -6.47 -0.27 -13.67
N PHE A 247 -6.83 -0.06 -12.41
CA PHE A 247 -7.13 -1.13 -11.45
C PHE A 247 -8.24 -2.05 -11.94
N HIS A 248 -9.37 -1.50 -12.41
CA HIS A 248 -10.47 -2.31 -12.93
C HIS A 248 -10.08 -3.10 -14.18
N ARG A 249 -9.20 -2.56 -15.03
CA ARG A 249 -8.63 -3.33 -16.15
C ARG A 249 -7.74 -4.48 -15.70
N MET A 250 -6.97 -4.31 -14.63
CA MET A 250 -6.16 -5.40 -14.06
C MET A 250 -7.07 -6.50 -13.50
N LEU A 251 -8.11 -6.14 -12.74
CA LEU A 251 -9.09 -7.10 -12.22
C LEU A 251 -9.79 -7.88 -13.35
N SER A 252 -10.17 -7.21 -14.43
CA SER A 252 -10.85 -7.86 -15.57
C SER A 252 -9.98 -8.91 -16.29
N ARG A 253 -8.65 -8.82 -16.20
CA ARG A 253 -7.72 -9.81 -16.74
C ARG A 253 -7.65 -11.08 -15.89
N LEU A 254 -7.95 -10.98 -14.59
CA LEU A 254 -7.96 -12.13 -13.68
C LEU A 254 -9.26 -12.95 -13.78
N HIS A 255 -10.32 -12.36 -14.33
CA HIS A 255 -11.64 -12.98 -14.50
C HIS A 255 -12.08 -12.81 -15.97
N PRO A 256 -11.44 -13.52 -16.93
CA PRO A 256 -11.79 -13.45 -18.34
C PRO A 256 -13.19 -14.03 -18.65
#